data_28ccab0fee1610340fd4d2c257956a26
#
_entry.id   28ccab0fee1610340fd4d2c257956a26
#
_cell.length_a   1.000
_cell.length_b   1.000
_cell.length_c   1.000
_cell.angle_alpha   90.00
_cell.angle_beta   90.00
_cell.angle_gamma   90.00
#
_symmetry.space_group_name_H-M   'P 1'
#
loop_
_entity.id
_entity.type
_entity.pdbx_description
1 polymer ?
#
loop_
_entity_poly.entity_id
_entity_poly.type
_entity_poly.pdbx_seq_one_letter_code
_entity_poly.pdbx_strand_id
1 'polypeptide(L)'
;MAKKAIVMGATSGIGMEVASLLAQRGWQVGIAGRRVDRLEEVKKTTNQIISEKTKVSQKGNISEGMKASRGEIACYQQIDVTSPEAPSLLLKLIEKLGGIDLYFHSSGIGWQNNSLDIEKEMKTVETNGLGFVRMVDTAFNWFAQQNQGQEPGQGQRQGKDRSCETYRIACITSIAGTKGLGAAPAYSATKRFQNHYLECLTQQAHMRHLPIAITDIRPGFVKTDLIAGSNYPLQLTPQEVAQQIVNAIERGKTVKTIDWKYSILVSLWRMIPRWIWTRLTIK
;
A
#
# COMPACT_ATOMS: atom_id res chain seq x y z
N MET A 1 -13.64 16.90 7.48
CA MET A 1 -13.49 15.62 8.25
C MET A 1 -12.06 15.11 8.07
N ALA A 2 -11.54 14.31 9.01
CA ALA A 2 -10.23 13.66 8.82
C ALA A 2 -10.33 12.63 7.68
N LYS A 3 -9.28 12.55 6.85
CA LYS A 3 -9.16 11.50 5.84
C LYS A 3 -8.97 10.15 6.52
N LYS A 4 -9.50 9.09 5.91
CA LYS A 4 -9.50 7.74 6.45
C LYS A 4 -8.74 6.79 5.54
N ALA A 5 -7.88 5.95 6.12
CA ALA A 5 -7.08 4.98 5.37
C ALA A 5 -7.14 3.60 5.99
N ILE A 6 -7.11 2.56 5.17
CA ILE A 6 -6.78 1.20 5.62
C ILE A 6 -5.41 0.82 5.05
N VAL A 7 -4.56 0.28 5.93
CA VAL A 7 -3.25 -0.27 5.59
C VAL A 7 -3.26 -1.78 5.81
N MET A 8 -3.27 -2.53 4.72
CA MET A 8 -3.13 -3.99 4.71
C MET A 8 -1.65 -4.38 4.74
N GLY A 9 -1.25 -5.27 5.65
CA GLY A 9 0.14 -5.67 5.85
C GLY A 9 0.91 -4.71 6.76
N ALA A 10 0.26 -4.18 7.80
CA ALA A 10 0.80 -3.16 8.71
C ALA A 10 1.55 -3.70 9.92
N THR A 11 1.87 -5.00 9.98
CA THR A 11 2.52 -5.61 11.16
C THR A 11 4.04 -5.39 11.23
N SER A 12 4.68 -4.98 10.15
CA SER A 12 6.13 -4.68 10.08
C SER A 12 6.50 -3.93 8.80
N GLY A 13 7.75 -3.50 8.69
CA GLY A 13 8.36 -2.95 7.48
C GLY A 13 7.62 -1.74 6.91
N ILE A 14 7.48 -1.70 5.59
CA ILE A 14 6.91 -0.54 4.88
C ILE A 14 5.47 -0.24 5.31
N GLY A 15 4.63 -1.29 5.46
CA GLY A 15 3.22 -1.10 5.81
C GLY A 15 3.04 -0.46 7.19
N MET A 16 3.82 -0.89 8.18
CA MET A 16 3.84 -0.30 9.52
C MET A 16 4.22 1.20 9.48
N GLU A 17 5.30 1.53 8.77
CA GLU A 17 5.79 2.90 8.67
C GLU A 17 4.81 3.81 7.91
N VAL A 18 4.17 3.30 6.85
CA VAL A 18 3.12 4.05 6.13
C VAL A 18 1.92 4.31 7.02
N ALA A 19 1.46 3.31 7.79
CA ALA A 19 0.34 3.48 8.72
C ALA A 19 0.66 4.54 9.79
N SER A 20 1.84 4.46 10.39
CA SER A 20 2.31 5.41 11.40
C SER A 20 2.43 6.83 10.82
N LEU A 21 2.98 6.97 9.62
CA LEU A 21 3.16 8.27 8.98
C LEU A 21 1.82 8.91 8.57
N LEU A 22 0.88 8.12 8.04
CA LEU A 22 -0.47 8.60 7.73
C LEU A 22 -1.17 9.12 8.99
N ALA A 23 -1.13 8.35 10.10
CA ALA A 23 -1.68 8.78 11.37
C ALA A 23 -1.03 10.07 11.89
N GLN A 24 0.31 10.20 11.81
CA GLN A 24 1.03 11.42 12.17
C GLN A 24 0.64 12.62 11.29
N ARG A 25 0.20 12.39 10.04
CA ARG A 25 -0.31 13.43 9.12
C ARG A 25 -1.80 13.75 9.29
N GLY A 26 -2.44 13.26 10.34
CA GLY A 26 -3.82 13.59 10.66
C GLY A 26 -4.88 12.65 10.06
N TRP A 27 -4.48 11.47 9.52
CA TRP A 27 -5.42 10.48 9.03
C TRP A 27 -5.94 9.59 10.17
N GLN A 28 -7.19 9.17 10.05
CA GLN A 28 -7.75 8.07 10.82
C GLN A 28 -7.40 6.76 10.12
N VAL A 29 -6.61 5.90 10.76
CA VAL A 29 -6.05 4.72 10.10
C VAL A 29 -6.58 3.43 10.72
N GLY A 30 -7.16 2.56 9.88
CA GLY A 30 -7.39 1.16 10.18
C GLY A 30 -6.21 0.33 9.71
N ILE A 31 -5.72 -0.59 10.52
CA ILE A 31 -4.60 -1.46 10.16
C ILE A 31 -5.00 -2.93 10.15
N ALA A 32 -4.41 -3.71 9.23
CA ALA A 32 -4.69 -5.12 9.12
C ALA A 32 -3.44 -5.95 8.81
N GLY A 33 -3.47 -7.21 9.23
CA GLY A 33 -2.42 -8.19 9.03
C GLY A 33 -2.68 -9.46 9.82
N ARG A 34 -1.78 -10.44 9.75
CA ARG A 34 -1.96 -11.77 10.37
C ARG A 34 -1.64 -11.79 11.86
N ARG A 35 -0.67 -10.98 12.32
CA ARG A 35 -0.14 -11.00 13.70
C ARG A 35 -0.86 -9.93 14.53
N VAL A 36 -1.80 -10.38 15.37
CA VAL A 36 -2.63 -9.48 16.20
C VAL A 36 -1.80 -8.71 17.21
N ASP A 37 -0.90 -9.40 17.91
CA ASP A 37 0.04 -8.82 18.86
C ASP A 37 0.82 -7.64 18.27
N ARG A 38 1.30 -7.80 17.04
CA ARG A 38 2.00 -6.73 16.33
C ARG A 38 1.09 -5.57 15.93
N LEU A 39 -0.16 -5.85 15.54
CA LEU A 39 -1.12 -4.78 15.24
C LEU A 39 -1.44 -3.94 16.48
N GLU A 40 -1.60 -4.57 17.63
CA GLU A 40 -1.80 -3.90 18.92
C GLU A 40 -0.60 -3.03 19.30
N GLU A 41 0.61 -3.58 19.17
CA GLU A 41 1.86 -2.86 19.43
C GLU A 41 1.99 -1.63 18.53
N VAL A 42 1.77 -1.78 17.22
CA VAL A 42 1.84 -0.68 16.23
C VAL A 42 0.83 0.41 16.57
N LYS A 43 -0.42 0.03 16.90
CA LYS A 43 -1.45 0.98 17.32
C LYS A 43 -1.02 1.74 18.57
N LYS A 44 -0.62 1.03 19.62
CA LYS A 44 -0.22 1.62 20.90
C LYS A 44 0.96 2.60 20.74
N THR A 45 2.03 2.14 20.11
CA THR A 45 3.27 2.90 19.95
C THR A 45 3.04 4.13 19.08
N THR A 46 2.33 4.00 17.95
CA THR A 46 2.05 5.12 17.06
C THR A 46 1.20 6.19 17.74
N ASN A 47 0.12 5.80 18.44
CA ASN A 47 -0.75 6.74 19.13
C ASN A 47 -0.06 7.42 20.31
N GLN A 48 0.85 6.73 20.99
CA GLN A 48 1.69 7.32 22.03
C GLN A 48 2.60 8.41 21.46
N ILE A 49 3.31 8.13 20.37
CA ILE A 49 4.19 9.11 19.68
C ILE A 49 3.40 10.37 19.28
N ILE A 50 2.20 10.20 18.72
CA ILE A 50 1.33 11.32 18.32
C ILE A 50 0.91 12.14 19.54
N SER A 51 0.54 11.47 20.63
CA SER A 51 0.15 12.15 21.89
C SER A 51 1.30 12.97 22.49
N GLU A 52 2.50 12.41 22.52
CA GLU A 52 3.70 13.08 23.05
C GLU A 52 4.06 14.32 22.22
N LYS A 53 4.10 14.20 20.88
CA LYS A 53 4.35 15.33 19.97
C LYS A 53 3.33 16.46 20.17
N THR A 54 2.06 16.12 20.41
CA THR A 54 1.01 17.13 20.65
C THR A 54 1.21 17.87 21.98
N LYS A 55 1.60 17.15 23.05
CA LYS A 55 1.89 17.77 24.36
C LYS A 55 3.07 18.75 24.28
N VAL A 56 4.12 18.41 23.53
CA VAL A 56 5.28 19.29 23.31
C VAL A 56 4.89 20.55 22.54
N SER A 57 4.08 20.41 21.47
CA SER A 57 3.61 21.56 20.68
C SER A 57 2.70 22.51 21.46
N GLN A 58 1.93 22.02 22.44
CA GLN A 58 1.07 22.86 23.30
C GLN A 58 1.85 23.62 24.38
N LYS A 59 3.04 23.17 24.74
CA LYS A 59 3.92 23.91 25.71
C LYS A 59 4.68 25.07 25.08
N GLY A 60 4.80 25.11 23.74
CA GLY A 60 5.39 26.25 23.04
C GLY A 60 4.26 27.10 22.46
N ASN A 61 3.85 28.19 23.09
CA ASN A 61 2.82 29.16 22.74
C ASN A 61 2.60 29.29 21.21
N ILE A 62 1.76 28.47 20.62
CA ILE A 62 1.23 28.65 19.26
C ILE A 62 -0.28 28.80 19.37
N SER A 63 -0.74 29.96 18.94
CA SER A 63 -2.10 30.49 18.93
C SER A 63 -3.21 29.44 18.67
N GLU A 64 -4.26 29.51 19.47
CA GLU A 64 -5.55 28.82 19.37
C GLU A 64 -6.29 29.08 18.06
N GLY A 65 -5.80 28.55 16.94
CA GLY A 65 -6.44 28.82 15.65
C GLY A 65 -6.75 27.61 14.79
N MET A 66 -6.08 26.49 14.97
CA MET A 66 -6.33 25.30 14.18
C MET A 66 -6.37 24.05 15.06
N LYS A 67 -7.58 23.61 15.45
CA LYS A 67 -7.81 22.22 15.83
C LYS A 67 -7.57 21.35 14.60
N ALA A 68 -6.32 21.10 14.24
CA ALA A 68 -5.98 20.06 13.30
C ALA A 68 -6.59 18.76 13.82
N SER A 69 -7.40 18.10 13.01
CA SER A 69 -7.97 16.80 13.33
C SER A 69 -6.81 15.87 13.71
N ARG A 70 -6.81 15.40 14.97
CA ARG A 70 -5.79 14.47 15.45
C ARG A 70 -5.93 13.16 14.68
N GLY A 71 -4.93 12.82 13.88
CA GLY A 71 -4.85 11.49 13.30
C GLY A 71 -4.47 10.45 14.35
N GLU A 72 -4.84 9.23 14.11
CA GLU A 72 -4.53 8.09 14.96
C GLU A 72 -4.65 6.77 14.21
N ILE A 73 -4.10 5.69 14.76
CA ILE A 73 -4.53 4.34 14.40
C ILE A 73 -5.78 4.03 15.21
N ALA A 74 -6.94 4.15 14.54
CA ALA A 74 -8.25 4.07 15.19
C ALA A 74 -8.63 2.62 15.53
N CYS A 75 -8.39 1.69 14.61
CA CYS A 75 -8.78 0.29 14.77
C CYS A 75 -7.83 -0.67 14.05
N TYR A 76 -7.95 -1.95 14.37
CA TYR A 76 -7.25 -3.02 13.66
C TYR A 76 -8.14 -4.24 13.46
N GLN A 77 -7.75 -5.09 12.51
CA GLN A 77 -8.41 -6.36 12.19
C GLN A 77 -7.37 -7.41 11.80
N GLN A 78 -7.50 -8.61 12.36
CA GLN A 78 -6.73 -9.75 11.86
C GLN A 78 -7.27 -10.16 10.49
N ILE A 79 -6.39 -10.14 9.49
CA ILE A 79 -6.74 -10.57 8.12
C ILE A 79 -5.55 -11.34 7.54
N ASP A 80 -5.81 -12.57 7.09
CA ASP A 80 -4.92 -13.30 6.19
C ASP A 80 -5.47 -13.15 4.77
N VAL A 81 -4.70 -12.52 3.90
CA VAL A 81 -5.13 -12.25 2.50
C VAL A 81 -5.36 -13.52 1.69
N THR A 82 -4.81 -14.65 2.12
CA THR A 82 -5.00 -15.96 1.46
C THR A 82 -6.33 -16.60 1.83
N SER A 83 -6.93 -16.21 2.97
CA SER A 83 -8.22 -16.73 3.40
C SER A 83 -9.37 -16.30 2.48
N PRO A 84 -10.31 -17.18 2.15
CA PRO A 84 -11.55 -16.82 1.45
C PRO A 84 -12.38 -15.75 2.18
N GLU A 85 -12.24 -15.64 3.50
CA GLU A 85 -12.97 -14.69 4.35
C GLU A 85 -12.35 -13.29 4.36
N ALA A 86 -11.15 -13.12 3.82
CA ALA A 86 -10.42 -11.85 3.84
C ALA A 86 -11.23 -10.66 3.29
N PRO A 87 -12.02 -10.79 2.19
CA PRO A 87 -12.87 -9.72 1.70
C PRO A 87 -13.90 -9.25 2.73
N SER A 88 -14.61 -10.18 3.38
CA SER A 88 -15.62 -9.84 4.39
C SER A 88 -15.02 -9.15 5.62
N LEU A 89 -13.82 -9.57 6.03
CA LEU A 89 -13.09 -8.94 7.12
C LEU A 89 -12.58 -7.53 6.76
N LEU A 90 -12.20 -7.31 5.50
CA LEU A 90 -11.87 -5.95 5.02
C LEU A 90 -13.10 -5.04 5.06
N LEU A 91 -14.25 -5.50 4.59
CA LEU A 91 -15.49 -4.71 4.63
C LEU A 91 -15.90 -4.37 6.07
N LYS A 92 -15.78 -5.31 7.02
CA LYS A 92 -16.00 -5.05 8.45
C LYS A 92 -15.04 -3.99 9.01
N LEU A 93 -13.77 -4.01 8.59
CA LEU A 93 -12.79 -2.99 9.01
C LEU A 93 -13.14 -1.62 8.43
N ILE A 94 -13.59 -1.55 7.17
CA ILE A 94 -14.07 -0.32 6.53
C ILE A 94 -15.27 0.24 7.29
N GLU A 95 -16.23 -0.60 7.63
CA GLU A 95 -17.41 -0.23 8.41
C GLU A 95 -17.02 0.30 9.80
N LYS A 96 -16.16 -0.41 10.52
CA LYS A 96 -15.64 -0.02 11.84
C LYS A 96 -14.96 1.36 11.81
N LEU A 97 -14.27 1.69 10.71
CA LEU A 97 -13.64 2.98 10.51
C LEU A 97 -14.64 4.05 10.03
N GLY A 98 -15.83 3.65 9.60
CA GLY A 98 -16.88 4.53 9.06
C GLY A 98 -16.57 5.04 7.66
N GLY A 99 -16.01 4.17 6.78
CA GLY A 99 -15.60 4.45 5.41
C GLY A 99 -14.10 4.71 5.26
N ILE A 100 -13.61 4.82 4.02
CA ILE A 100 -12.19 5.07 3.68
C ILE A 100 -12.04 5.98 2.47
N ASP A 101 -10.93 6.70 2.42
CA ASP A 101 -10.48 7.51 1.27
C ASP A 101 -9.26 6.88 0.59
N LEU A 102 -8.51 6.03 1.33
CA LEU A 102 -7.32 5.33 0.87
C LEU A 102 -7.33 3.87 1.31
N TYR A 103 -7.15 2.96 0.36
CA TYR A 103 -6.73 1.60 0.61
C TYR A 103 -5.26 1.43 0.21
N PHE A 104 -4.40 1.06 1.17
CA PHE A 104 -2.98 0.79 0.94
C PHE A 104 -2.67 -0.69 1.13
N HIS A 105 -2.21 -1.37 0.06
CA HIS A 105 -1.87 -2.79 0.08
C HIS A 105 -0.35 -2.98 0.16
N SER A 106 0.11 -3.51 1.29
CA SER A 106 1.52 -3.84 1.55
C SER A 106 1.75 -5.32 1.85
N SER A 107 0.70 -6.15 1.84
CA SER A 107 0.87 -7.59 2.05
C SER A 107 1.58 -8.22 0.86
N GLY A 108 2.62 -9.00 1.17
CA GLY A 108 3.36 -9.74 0.16
C GLY A 108 4.50 -10.51 0.79
N ILE A 109 4.91 -11.58 0.14
CA ILE A 109 6.02 -12.43 0.53
C ILE A 109 6.91 -12.72 -0.68
N GLY A 110 8.13 -13.21 -0.43
CA GLY A 110 9.02 -13.64 -1.48
C GLY A 110 10.29 -14.26 -0.90
N TRP A 111 10.86 -15.17 -1.63
CA TRP A 111 12.11 -15.83 -1.31
C TRP A 111 13.01 -15.89 -2.54
N GLN A 112 14.32 -15.93 -2.31
CA GLN A 112 15.21 -16.53 -3.28
C GLN A 112 14.95 -18.04 -3.31
N ASN A 113 14.79 -18.61 -4.51
CA ASN A 113 14.38 -20.00 -4.69
C ASN A 113 15.06 -20.64 -5.89
N ASN A 114 16.36 -20.77 -5.80
CA ASN A 114 17.20 -21.33 -6.87
C ASN A 114 16.93 -22.82 -7.13
N SER A 115 16.39 -23.54 -6.14
CA SER A 115 16.04 -24.98 -6.23
C SER A 115 14.60 -25.21 -6.73
N LEU A 116 13.82 -24.14 -6.97
CA LEU A 116 12.41 -24.23 -7.34
C LEU A 116 11.57 -25.04 -6.33
N ASP A 117 11.82 -24.83 -5.03
CA ASP A 117 11.00 -25.39 -3.96
C ASP A 117 9.52 -24.99 -4.19
N ILE A 118 8.69 -25.97 -4.49
CA ILE A 118 7.31 -25.79 -4.91
C ILE A 118 6.45 -25.12 -3.83
N GLU A 119 6.71 -25.39 -2.54
CA GLU A 119 5.92 -24.78 -1.46
C GLU A 119 6.16 -23.28 -1.39
N LYS A 120 7.39 -22.81 -1.57
CA LYS A 120 7.74 -21.39 -1.60
C LYS A 120 7.11 -20.70 -2.81
N GLU A 121 7.17 -21.34 -3.98
CA GLU A 121 6.56 -20.82 -5.20
C GLU A 121 5.04 -20.68 -5.03
N MET A 122 4.36 -21.74 -4.57
CA MET A 122 2.91 -21.74 -4.38
C MET A 122 2.46 -20.73 -3.33
N LYS A 123 3.10 -20.66 -2.17
CA LYS A 123 2.80 -19.65 -1.13
C LYS A 123 2.97 -18.22 -1.66
N THR A 124 4.00 -18.01 -2.50
CA THR A 124 4.23 -16.69 -3.12
C THR A 124 3.10 -16.33 -4.09
N VAL A 125 2.68 -17.25 -4.94
CA VAL A 125 1.58 -17.05 -5.90
C VAL A 125 0.26 -16.84 -5.16
N GLU A 126 -0.02 -17.65 -4.15
CA GLU A 126 -1.25 -17.53 -3.36
C GLU A 126 -1.36 -16.17 -2.66
N THR A 127 -0.27 -15.73 -2.00
CA THR A 127 -0.27 -14.44 -1.28
C THR A 127 -0.25 -13.27 -2.24
N ASN A 128 0.70 -13.23 -3.18
CA ASN A 128 0.95 -12.08 -4.04
C ASN A 128 0.04 -12.05 -5.28
N GLY A 129 -0.55 -13.18 -5.67
CA GLY A 129 -1.51 -13.30 -6.77
C GLY A 129 -2.95 -13.29 -6.24
N LEU A 130 -3.42 -14.42 -5.75
CA LEU A 130 -4.82 -14.61 -5.33
C LEU A 130 -5.19 -13.66 -4.17
N GLY A 131 -4.38 -13.61 -3.12
CA GLY A 131 -4.60 -12.73 -1.98
C GLY A 131 -4.60 -11.26 -2.37
N PHE A 132 -3.71 -10.86 -3.27
CA PHE A 132 -3.67 -9.50 -3.81
C PHE A 132 -4.97 -9.15 -4.53
N VAL A 133 -5.42 -9.97 -5.48
CA VAL A 133 -6.67 -9.74 -6.23
C VAL A 133 -7.86 -9.64 -5.28
N ARG A 134 -8.04 -10.62 -4.37
CA ARG A 134 -9.14 -10.58 -3.40
C ARG A 134 -9.25 -9.24 -2.68
N MET A 135 -8.13 -8.73 -2.17
CA MET A 135 -8.13 -7.53 -1.33
C MET A 135 -8.27 -6.25 -2.14
N VAL A 136 -7.57 -6.15 -3.28
CA VAL A 136 -7.60 -4.94 -4.12
C VAL A 136 -8.95 -4.79 -4.79
N ASP A 137 -9.54 -5.88 -5.30
CA ASP A 137 -10.87 -5.84 -5.93
C ASP A 137 -11.97 -5.54 -4.91
N THR A 138 -11.85 -6.05 -3.68
CA THR A 138 -12.80 -5.70 -2.61
C THR A 138 -12.78 -4.19 -2.36
N ALA A 139 -11.59 -3.59 -2.24
CA ALA A 139 -11.46 -2.15 -2.04
C ALA A 139 -11.94 -1.35 -3.27
N PHE A 140 -11.59 -1.79 -4.48
CA PHE A 140 -12.02 -1.15 -5.72
C PHE A 140 -13.54 -1.16 -5.86
N ASN A 141 -14.18 -2.30 -5.66
CA ASN A 141 -15.63 -2.44 -5.74
C ASN A 141 -16.34 -1.65 -4.64
N TRP A 142 -15.78 -1.60 -3.43
CA TRP A 142 -16.33 -0.76 -2.38
C TRP A 142 -16.32 0.73 -2.79
N PHE A 143 -15.21 1.25 -3.33
CA PHE A 143 -15.14 2.62 -3.85
C PHE A 143 -16.10 2.86 -5.02
N ALA A 144 -16.22 1.89 -5.93
CA ALA A 144 -17.14 1.98 -7.07
C ALA A 144 -18.61 2.10 -6.61
N GLN A 145 -19.00 1.37 -5.57
CA GLN A 145 -20.35 1.43 -4.99
C GLN A 145 -20.63 2.77 -4.32
N GLN A 146 -19.65 3.43 -3.69
CA GLN A 146 -19.81 4.75 -3.12
C GLN A 146 -20.20 5.83 -4.16
N ASN A 147 -19.86 5.58 -5.43
CA ASN A 147 -20.16 6.50 -6.53
C ASN A 147 -21.50 6.24 -7.22
N GLN A 148 -22.12 5.06 -7.05
CA GLN A 148 -23.38 4.71 -7.72
C GLN A 148 -24.63 5.42 -7.16
N GLY A 149 -24.51 6.14 -6.05
CA GLY A 149 -25.60 6.96 -5.48
C GLY A 149 -25.68 8.39 -6.01
N GLN A 150 -24.86 8.77 -6.97
CA GLN A 150 -24.84 10.12 -7.57
C GLN A 150 -25.23 10.03 -9.04
N GLU A 151 -26.54 10.13 -9.33
CA GLU A 151 -26.98 10.38 -10.71
C GLU A 151 -26.40 11.72 -11.19
N PRO A 152 -25.87 11.79 -12.42
CA PRO A 152 -25.45 13.07 -13.00
C PRO A 152 -26.72 13.94 -13.20
N GLY A 153 -26.99 14.83 -12.27
CA GLY A 153 -28.01 15.87 -12.46
C GLY A 153 -29.13 16.01 -11.41
N GLN A 154 -29.20 15.19 -10.38
CA GLN A 154 -30.23 15.38 -9.33
C GLN A 154 -29.62 15.36 -7.92
N GLY A 155 -29.74 16.52 -7.26
CA GLY A 155 -29.65 16.63 -5.81
C GLY A 155 -28.48 17.39 -5.25
N GLN A 156 -28.61 18.71 -5.22
CA GLN A 156 -27.90 19.53 -4.23
C GLN A 156 -28.18 18.98 -2.84
N ARG A 157 -27.33 18.11 -2.31
CA ARG A 157 -27.27 17.87 -0.87
C ARG A 157 -26.54 19.05 -0.25
N GLN A 158 -27.28 19.90 0.45
CA GLN A 158 -26.76 20.91 1.36
C GLN A 158 -25.79 20.25 2.33
N GLY A 159 -24.50 20.51 2.19
CA GLY A 159 -23.46 20.03 3.08
C GLY A 159 -22.18 19.64 2.37
N LYS A 160 -21.32 20.64 2.11
CA LYS A 160 -19.94 20.56 1.63
C LYS A 160 -19.69 19.66 0.41
N ASP A 161 -19.37 20.34 -0.66
CA ASP A 161 -18.87 19.88 -1.95
C ASP A 161 -17.88 18.71 -1.84
N ARG A 162 -18.38 17.45 -1.93
CA ARG A 162 -17.59 16.24 -2.11
C ARG A 162 -17.42 15.87 -3.58
N SER A 163 -17.82 16.71 -4.49
CA SER A 163 -17.82 16.47 -5.93
C SER A 163 -16.44 16.33 -6.55
N CYS A 164 -15.35 16.43 -5.76
CA CYS A 164 -13.96 16.36 -6.23
C CYS A 164 -13.05 15.49 -5.35
N GLU A 165 -13.57 14.66 -4.41
CA GLU A 165 -12.72 13.77 -3.62
C GLU A 165 -12.44 12.48 -4.39
N THR A 166 -11.19 12.31 -4.84
CA THR A 166 -10.73 11.09 -5.51
C THR A 166 -10.38 10.03 -4.48
N TYR A 167 -11.04 8.87 -4.53
CA TYR A 167 -10.64 7.68 -3.78
C TYR A 167 -9.27 7.18 -4.26
N ARG A 168 -8.51 6.55 -3.39
CA ARG A 168 -7.15 6.12 -3.71
C ARG A 168 -6.92 4.65 -3.37
N ILE A 169 -6.31 3.93 -4.31
CA ILE A 169 -5.74 2.60 -4.09
C ILE A 169 -4.25 2.70 -4.35
N ALA A 170 -3.42 2.33 -3.38
CA ALA A 170 -1.98 2.28 -3.57
C ALA A 170 -1.44 0.92 -3.14
N CYS A 171 -0.59 0.31 -3.97
CA CYS A 171 -0.10 -1.04 -3.75
C CYS A 171 1.42 -1.10 -3.85
N ILE A 172 2.04 -1.81 -2.90
CA ILE A 172 3.46 -2.15 -2.96
C ILE A 172 3.65 -3.30 -3.94
N THR A 173 4.22 -2.99 -5.08
CA THR A 173 4.71 -3.98 -6.03
C THR A 173 6.24 -4.16 -5.88
N SER A 174 7.02 -4.04 -6.92
CA SER A 174 8.50 -4.06 -6.84
C SER A 174 9.12 -3.68 -8.19
N ILE A 175 10.38 -3.22 -8.18
CA ILE A 175 11.22 -3.20 -9.37
C ILE A 175 11.46 -4.61 -9.94
N ALA A 176 11.37 -5.65 -9.11
CA ALA A 176 11.49 -7.06 -9.51
C ALA A 176 10.43 -7.48 -10.54
N GLY A 177 9.32 -6.75 -10.68
CA GLY A 177 8.32 -6.93 -11.74
C GLY A 177 8.75 -6.39 -13.11
N THR A 178 9.88 -5.71 -13.22
CA THR A 178 10.32 -5.11 -14.50
C THR A 178 10.88 -6.14 -15.47
N LYS A 179 11.66 -7.09 -14.98
CA LYS A 179 12.27 -8.20 -15.73
C LYS A 179 12.17 -9.48 -14.91
N GLY A 180 12.19 -10.65 -15.57
CA GLY A 180 12.23 -11.93 -14.88
C GLY A 180 13.55 -12.11 -14.11
N LEU A 181 13.47 -12.44 -12.82
CA LEU A 181 14.62 -12.70 -11.96
C LEU A 181 14.68 -14.19 -11.65
N GLY A 182 15.70 -14.88 -12.18
CA GLY A 182 15.87 -16.34 -12.00
C GLY A 182 16.11 -16.75 -10.55
N ALA A 183 16.66 -15.86 -9.73
CA ALA A 183 16.86 -16.13 -8.30
C ALA A 183 15.55 -16.17 -7.48
N ALA A 184 14.45 -15.59 -7.98
CA ALA A 184 13.16 -15.52 -7.27
C ALA A 184 11.99 -15.57 -8.27
N PRO A 185 11.72 -16.71 -8.94
CA PRO A 185 10.79 -16.78 -10.06
C PRO A 185 9.37 -16.36 -9.71
N ALA A 186 8.74 -17.01 -8.72
CA ALA A 186 7.36 -16.64 -8.32
C ALA A 186 7.25 -15.21 -7.83
N TYR A 187 8.24 -14.73 -7.05
CA TYR A 187 8.23 -13.35 -6.59
C TYR A 187 8.26 -12.36 -7.77
N SER A 188 9.23 -12.51 -8.67
CA SER A 188 9.36 -11.63 -9.84
C SER A 188 8.12 -11.70 -10.74
N ALA A 189 7.61 -12.91 -11.01
CA ALA A 189 6.42 -13.11 -11.83
C ALA A 189 5.17 -12.49 -11.19
N THR A 190 4.94 -12.70 -9.88
CA THR A 190 3.80 -12.12 -9.17
C THR A 190 3.89 -10.60 -9.07
N LYS A 191 5.09 -10.02 -8.91
CA LYS A 191 5.26 -8.57 -8.94
C LYS A 191 4.98 -7.98 -10.33
N ARG A 192 5.30 -8.70 -11.40
CA ARG A 192 4.90 -8.33 -12.77
C ARG A 192 3.40 -8.41 -12.96
N PHE A 193 2.77 -9.49 -12.49
CA PHE A 193 1.32 -9.64 -12.47
C PHE A 193 0.65 -8.45 -11.77
N GLN A 194 1.10 -8.09 -10.55
CA GLN A 194 0.55 -6.96 -9.81
C GLN A 194 0.67 -5.63 -10.57
N ASN A 195 1.84 -5.34 -11.19
CA ASN A 195 2.02 -4.12 -11.99
C ASN A 195 0.97 -4.05 -13.11
N HIS A 196 0.82 -5.15 -13.86
CA HIS A 196 -0.10 -5.20 -14.99
C HIS A 196 -1.56 -5.16 -14.54
N TYR A 197 -1.89 -5.84 -13.44
CA TYR A 197 -3.23 -5.82 -12.87
C TYR A 197 -3.67 -4.42 -12.44
N LEU A 198 -2.80 -3.66 -11.80
CA LEU A 198 -3.08 -2.26 -11.43
C LEU A 198 -3.28 -1.35 -12.66
N GLU A 199 -2.54 -1.60 -13.73
CA GLU A 199 -2.74 -0.91 -15.01
C GLU A 199 -4.14 -1.20 -15.57
N CYS A 200 -4.58 -2.47 -15.58
CA CYS A 200 -5.93 -2.86 -16.00
C CYS A 200 -7.02 -2.21 -15.12
N LEU A 201 -6.85 -2.19 -13.81
CA LEU A 201 -7.80 -1.53 -12.91
C LEU A 201 -7.85 -0.01 -13.12
N THR A 202 -6.71 0.61 -13.43
CA THR A 202 -6.66 2.04 -13.78
C THR A 202 -7.49 2.31 -15.05
N GLN A 203 -7.33 1.48 -16.08
CA GLN A 203 -8.13 1.57 -17.30
C GLN A 203 -9.62 1.35 -17.01
N GLN A 204 -9.95 0.35 -16.19
CA GLN A 204 -11.33 0.07 -15.80
C GLN A 204 -11.98 1.23 -15.03
N ALA A 205 -11.24 1.89 -14.13
CA ALA A 205 -11.71 3.07 -13.44
C ALA A 205 -12.06 4.21 -14.43
N HIS A 206 -11.20 4.44 -15.43
CA HIS A 206 -11.48 5.42 -16.49
C HIS A 206 -12.69 5.03 -17.34
N MET A 207 -12.78 3.77 -17.80
CA MET A 207 -13.91 3.28 -18.61
C MET A 207 -15.25 3.42 -17.90
N ARG A 208 -15.27 3.28 -16.58
CA ARG A 208 -16.47 3.37 -15.73
C ARG A 208 -16.68 4.76 -15.13
N HIS A 209 -15.86 5.75 -15.49
CA HIS A 209 -15.90 7.11 -14.94
C HIS A 209 -15.88 7.15 -13.40
N LEU A 210 -15.11 6.25 -12.78
CA LEU A 210 -14.98 6.18 -11.32
C LEU A 210 -13.89 7.15 -10.82
N PRO A 211 -14.14 7.90 -9.73
CA PRO A 211 -13.14 8.80 -9.15
C PRO A 211 -12.12 8.01 -8.29
N ILE A 212 -11.47 7.01 -8.89
CA ILE A 212 -10.49 6.14 -8.22
C ILE A 212 -9.12 6.37 -8.85
N ALA A 213 -8.18 6.89 -8.08
CA ALA A 213 -6.77 6.99 -8.47
C ALA A 213 -5.99 5.79 -7.96
N ILE A 214 -5.22 5.15 -8.85
CA ILE A 214 -4.43 3.97 -8.51
C ILE A 214 -2.94 4.32 -8.58
N THR A 215 -2.18 3.93 -7.54
CA THR A 215 -0.74 4.17 -7.43
C THR A 215 0.00 2.84 -7.32
N ASP A 216 0.81 2.52 -8.31
CA ASP A 216 1.73 1.38 -8.31
C ASP A 216 3.08 1.82 -7.72
N ILE A 217 3.39 1.36 -6.51
CA ILE A 217 4.62 1.67 -5.79
C ILE A 217 5.64 0.56 -6.02
N ARG A 218 6.78 0.92 -6.60
CA ARG A 218 7.85 -0.01 -7.00
C ARG A 218 9.14 0.24 -6.20
N PRO A 219 9.27 -0.28 -4.98
CA PRO A 219 10.51 -0.19 -4.23
C PRO A 219 11.61 -1.08 -4.84
N GLY A 220 12.87 -0.68 -4.58
CA GLY A 220 14.02 -1.57 -4.68
C GLY A 220 14.19 -2.36 -3.38
N PHE A 221 15.45 -2.55 -2.95
CA PHE A 221 15.75 -3.26 -1.71
C PHE A 221 15.49 -2.36 -0.49
N VAL A 222 14.65 -2.83 0.42
CA VAL A 222 14.27 -2.11 1.66
C VAL A 222 14.57 -3.01 2.85
N LYS A 223 15.26 -2.48 3.87
CA LYS A 223 15.63 -3.19 5.11
C LYS A 223 14.38 -3.63 5.87
N THR A 224 13.84 -4.77 5.53
CA THR A 224 12.64 -5.38 6.12
C THR A 224 12.89 -6.86 6.39
N ASP A 225 11.96 -7.50 7.11
CA ASP A 225 11.99 -8.95 7.38
C ASP A 225 12.11 -9.78 6.08
N LEU A 226 11.59 -9.26 4.96
CA LEU A 226 11.61 -9.92 3.66
C LEU A 226 13.01 -10.21 3.12
N ILE A 227 13.97 -9.33 3.43
CA ILE A 227 15.37 -9.45 3.00
C ILE A 227 16.35 -9.58 4.19
N ALA A 228 15.82 -9.95 5.37
CA ALA A 228 16.65 -10.16 6.56
C ALA A 228 17.77 -11.18 6.29
N GLY A 229 19.00 -10.83 6.66
CA GLY A 229 20.18 -11.66 6.43
C GLY A 229 20.80 -11.53 5.03
N SER A 230 20.25 -10.72 4.13
CA SER A 230 20.79 -10.47 2.80
C SER A 230 21.49 -9.10 2.73
N ASN A 231 22.68 -9.07 2.12
CA ASN A 231 23.47 -7.86 1.97
C ASN A 231 23.35 -7.31 0.53
N TYR A 232 22.20 -6.69 0.24
CA TYR A 232 21.96 -6.05 -1.06
C TYR A 232 22.56 -4.63 -1.10
N PRO A 233 23.08 -4.17 -2.24
CA PRO A 233 23.50 -2.79 -2.38
C PRO A 233 22.30 -1.82 -2.37
N LEU A 234 22.53 -0.58 -1.96
CA LEU A 234 21.56 0.51 -2.02
C LEU A 234 20.28 0.27 -1.19
N GLN A 235 20.35 -0.49 -0.09
CA GLN A 235 19.20 -0.71 0.78
C GLN A 235 18.68 0.61 1.37
N LEU A 236 17.37 0.81 1.27
CA LEU A 236 16.65 1.94 1.86
C LEU A 236 16.08 1.56 3.23
N THR A 237 15.86 2.55 4.10
CA THR A 237 15.12 2.33 5.33
C THR A 237 13.60 2.34 5.07
N PRO A 238 12.79 1.57 5.83
CA PRO A 238 11.33 1.61 5.70
C PRO A 238 10.74 3.01 5.90
N GLN A 239 11.35 3.84 6.76
CA GLN A 239 10.94 5.21 7.03
C GLN A 239 11.10 6.13 5.82
N GLU A 240 12.27 6.10 5.17
CA GLU A 240 12.53 6.87 3.93
C GLU A 240 11.59 6.45 2.81
N VAL A 241 11.32 5.14 2.70
CA VAL A 241 10.40 4.58 1.73
C VAL A 241 8.96 5.04 2.00
N ALA A 242 8.49 4.96 3.25
CA ALA A 242 7.17 5.41 3.65
C ALA A 242 6.94 6.88 3.34
N GLN A 243 7.94 7.74 3.59
CA GLN A 243 7.87 9.17 3.27
C GLN A 243 7.65 9.41 1.77
N GLN A 244 8.41 8.71 0.92
CA GLN A 244 8.25 8.82 -0.54
C GLN A 244 6.90 8.27 -1.02
N ILE A 245 6.41 7.18 -0.41
CA ILE A 245 5.12 6.57 -0.72
C ILE A 245 3.98 7.54 -0.42
N VAL A 246 3.90 8.04 0.81
CA VAL A 246 2.81 8.94 1.22
C VAL A 246 2.81 10.20 0.37
N ASN A 247 3.98 10.78 0.09
CA ASN A 247 4.10 11.92 -0.83
C ASN A 247 3.63 11.59 -2.27
N ALA A 248 3.89 10.38 -2.76
CA ALA A 248 3.44 9.95 -4.09
C ALA A 248 1.91 9.78 -4.15
N ILE A 249 1.32 9.19 -3.10
CA ILE A 249 -0.13 9.02 -2.96
C ILE A 249 -0.82 10.39 -2.91
N GLU A 250 -0.34 11.31 -2.08
CA GLU A 250 -0.91 12.65 -1.94
C GLU A 250 -0.86 13.45 -3.25
N ARG A 251 0.21 13.25 -4.04
CA ARG A 251 0.38 13.89 -5.36
C ARG A 251 -0.34 13.18 -6.50
N GLY A 252 -1.05 12.07 -6.24
CA GLY A 252 -1.79 11.31 -7.25
C GLY A 252 -0.90 10.68 -8.34
N LYS A 253 0.32 10.23 -7.98
CA LYS A 253 1.19 9.56 -8.94
C LYS A 253 0.63 8.18 -9.31
N THR A 254 0.56 7.85 -10.59
CA THR A 254 0.09 6.54 -11.06
C THR A 254 1.15 5.44 -10.87
N VAL A 255 2.42 5.77 -11.09
CA VAL A 255 3.55 4.86 -10.85
C VAL A 255 4.65 5.61 -10.11
N LYS A 256 5.20 5.00 -9.07
CA LYS A 256 6.35 5.54 -8.33
C LYS A 256 7.39 4.45 -8.07
N THR A 257 8.50 4.50 -8.79
CA THR A 257 9.72 3.79 -8.37
C THR A 257 10.33 4.55 -7.19
N ILE A 258 10.57 3.85 -6.09
CA ILE A 258 11.14 4.44 -4.88
C ILE A 258 12.64 4.55 -5.04
N ASP A 259 13.12 5.78 -4.81
CA ASP A 259 14.46 6.29 -5.04
C ASP A 259 14.82 6.44 -6.54
N TRP A 260 15.51 7.55 -6.85
CA TRP A 260 15.91 7.90 -8.21
C TRP A 260 16.94 6.93 -8.80
N LYS A 261 17.81 6.35 -7.94
CA LYS A 261 18.84 5.37 -8.38
C LYS A 261 18.18 4.12 -8.95
N TYR A 262 17.11 3.63 -8.30
CA TYR A 262 16.33 2.52 -8.81
C TYR A 262 15.53 2.88 -10.07
N SER A 263 15.12 4.13 -10.21
CA SER A 263 14.47 4.59 -11.45
C SER A 263 15.42 4.52 -12.65
N ILE A 264 16.68 4.91 -12.47
CA ILE A 264 17.72 4.77 -13.49
C ILE A 264 17.98 3.30 -13.78
N LEU A 265 18.19 2.47 -12.74
CA LEU A 265 18.44 1.04 -12.88
C LEU A 265 17.33 0.35 -13.68
N VAL A 266 16.07 0.61 -13.34
CA VAL A 266 14.90 0.04 -14.05
C VAL A 266 14.83 0.50 -15.50
N SER A 267 15.18 1.75 -15.78
CA SER A 267 15.23 2.26 -17.15
C SER A 267 16.29 1.54 -17.99
N LEU A 268 17.47 1.33 -17.42
CA LEU A 268 18.53 0.54 -18.07
C LEU A 268 18.13 -0.92 -18.26
N TRP A 269 17.51 -1.56 -17.26
CA TRP A 269 17.02 -2.94 -17.38
C TRP A 269 16.03 -3.11 -18.53
N ARG A 270 15.11 -2.15 -18.72
CA ARG A 270 14.13 -2.19 -19.81
C ARG A 270 14.77 -2.20 -21.19
N MET A 271 15.91 -1.54 -21.36
CA MET A 271 16.64 -1.47 -22.63
C MET A 271 17.36 -2.78 -23.00
N ILE A 272 17.65 -3.64 -22.03
CA ILE A 272 18.34 -4.91 -22.27
C ILE A 272 17.41 -5.87 -23.03
N PRO A 273 17.74 -6.33 -24.25
CA PRO A 273 16.96 -7.31 -24.99
C PRO A 273 16.78 -8.61 -24.18
N ARG A 274 15.65 -9.30 -24.43
CA ARG A 274 15.30 -10.54 -23.71
C ARG A 274 16.38 -11.62 -23.83
N TRP A 275 16.96 -11.79 -25.01
CA TRP A 275 17.98 -12.81 -25.26
C TRP A 275 19.30 -12.58 -24.52
N ILE A 276 19.65 -11.33 -24.24
CA ILE A 276 20.77 -10.97 -23.36
C ILE A 276 20.36 -11.22 -21.90
N TRP A 277 19.21 -10.66 -21.47
CA TRP A 277 18.75 -10.74 -20.09
C TRP A 277 18.68 -12.16 -19.55
N THR A 278 18.16 -13.10 -20.35
CA THR A 278 18.01 -14.51 -19.94
C THR A 278 19.34 -15.27 -19.79
N ARG A 279 20.47 -14.68 -20.20
CA ARG A 279 21.81 -15.23 -20.03
C ARG A 279 22.59 -14.56 -18.89
N LEU A 280 22.08 -13.47 -18.33
CA LEU A 280 22.73 -12.78 -17.22
C LEU A 280 22.50 -13.54 -15.91
N THR A 281 23.56 -13.71 -15.13
CA THR A 281 23.46 -14.23 -13.77
C THR A 281 23.21 -13.07 -12.81
N ILE A 282 21.95 -12.84 -12.47
CA ILE A 282 21.54 -11.82 -11.52
C ILE A 282 21.18 -12.55 -10.21
N LYS A 283 21.99 -12.29 -9.17
CA LYS A 283 21.82 -12.89 -7.83
C LYS A 283 21.10 -11.95 -6.89
#